data_174406584b7971af4ad6c55f21b1e448
#
_entry.id   174406584b7971af4ad6c55f21b1e448
#
_cell.length_a   1.000
_cell.length_b   1.000
_cell.length_c   1.000
_cell.angle_alpha   90.00
_cell.angle_beta   90.00
_cell.angle_gamma   90.00
#
_symmetry.space_group_name_H-M   'P 1'
#
loop_
_entity.id
_entity.type
_entity.pdbx_description
1 polymer ?
#
loop_
_entity_poly.entity_id
_entity_poly.type
_entity_poly.pdbx_seq_one_letter_code
_entity_poly.pdbx_strand_id
1 'polypeptide(L)'
;YQGSEPEFLSWIAGQQAALLRRAAQLVKPGGRVVYATCSFAPEENEAVVDRVLGELDGALQPVAVRPPDLDPAAPVDSWGGRTFDPGVQAGIRLWPHTHGTGGFFAIAFDKPVDAPSATAEPTRHVDDWSGDPGAWIGPVLDKFDIPGKPLAGLRVIERGDDLQLVTERHSAPARPAPVSTGVPARRARNRTPKPSTALALMVGAHARARVVEVTAEQRDAYQRRQPIQPSADQLAACQSGAHLSEGDGDTAAAAKGFVILRYRGVPLGVGFLRPGPPAEIESQYPRAWKL
;
A
#
# COMPACT_ATOMS: atom_id res chain seq x y z
N TYR A 1 -1.21 -5.42 29.75
CA TYR A 1 -1.77 -5.88 28.47
C TYR A 1 -3.28 -5.95 28.66
N GLN A 2 -4.00 -4.91 28.27
CA GLN A 2 -5.46 -4.91 28.22
C GLN A 2 -5.87 -5.78 27.02
N GLY A 3 -6.29 -7.02 27.24
CA GLY A 3 -6.70 -7.92 26.17
C GLY A 3 -6.44 -9.41 26.45
N SER A 4 -5.99 -9.74 27.64
CA SER A 4 -5.79 -11.14 28.06
C SER A 4 -6.96 -11.73 28.85
N GLU A 5 -8.12 -11.06 28.86
CA GLU A 5 -9.34 -11.62 29.42
C GLU A 5 -9.74 -12.88 28.63
N PRO A 6 -10.00 -14.02 29.27
CA PRO A 6 -10.35 -15.27 28.58
C PRO A 6 -11.53 -15.13 27.61
N GLU A 7 -12.51 -14.30 27.96
CA GLU A 7 -13.68 -14.03 27.11
C GLU A 7 -13.28 -13.30 25.83
N PHE A 8 -12.37 -12.31 25.92
CA PHE A 8 -11.86 -11.60 24.74
C PHE A 8 -11.05 -12.52 23.83
N LEU A 9 -10.16 -13.36 24.40
CA LEU A 9 -9.38 -14.32 23.63
C LEU A 9 -10.29 -15.32 22.90
N SER A 10 -11.34 -15.81 23.55
CA SER A 10 -12.31 -16.71 22.94
C SER A 10 -13.09 -16.03 21.82
N TRP A 11 -13.50 -14.77 22.02
CA TRP A 11 -14.21 -14.00 20.99
C TRP A 11 -13.32 -13.74 19.77
N ILE A 12 -12.08 -13.24 19.96
CA ILE A 12 -11.17 -12.93 18.85
C ILE A 12 -10.76 -14.19 18.08
N ALA A 13 -10.48 -15.30 18.78
CA ALA A 13 -10.20 -16.58 18.16
C ALA A 13 -11.38 -17.07 17.29
N GLY A 14 -12.62 -16.85 17.75
CA GLY A 14 -13.83 -17.11 16.96
C GLY A 14 -13.89 -16.29 15.66
N GLN A 15 -13.54 -14.99 15.71
CA GLN A 15 -13.47 -14.13 14.53
C GLN A 15 -12.36 -14.58 13.57
N GLN A 16 -11.18 -14.90 14.11
CA GLN A 16 -10.04 -15.37 13.31
C GLN A 16 -10.35 -16.68 12.59
N ALA A 17 -10.99 -17.64 13.27
CA ALA A 17 -11.44 -18.89 12.66
C ALA A 17 -12.47 -18.63 11.54
N ALA A 18 -13.41 -17.70 11.74
CA ALA A 18 -14.38 -17.32 10.71
C ALA A 18 -13.70 -16.69 9.49
N LEU A 19 -12.69 -15.84 9.68
CA LEU A 19 -11.91 -15.23 8.60
C LEU A 19 -11.12 -16.27 7.82
N LEU A 20 -10.45 -17.21 8.50
CA LEU A 20 -9.68 -18.28 7.85
C LEU A 20 -10.58 -19.20 7.03
N ARG A 21 -11.77 -19.59 7.56
CA ARG A 21 -12.79 -20.34 6.80
C ARG A 21 -13.23 -19.57 5.55
N ARG A 22 -13.46 -18.28 5.69
CA ARG A 22 -13.88 -17.46 4.53
C ARG A 22 -12.77 -17.36 3.49
N ALA A 23 -11.52 -17.22 3.91
CA ALA A 23 -10.37 -17.25 3.01
C ALA A 23 -10.27 -18.57 2.23
N ALA A 24 -10.50 -19.70 2.90
CA ALA A 24 -10.56 -21.04 2.26
C ALA A 24 -11.65 -21.14 1.19
N GLN A 25 -12.79 -20.50 1.41
CA GLN A 25 -13.89 -20.45 0.43
C GLN A 25 -13.54 -19.58 -0.78
N LEU A 26 -12.87 -18.43 -0.56
CA LEU A 26 -12.56 -17.45 -1.59
C LEU A 26 -11.37 -17.82 -2.45
N VAL A 27 -10.40 -18.54 -1.90
CA VAL A 27 -9.22 -18.95 -2.67
C VAL A 27 -9.62 -19.95 -3.77
N LYS A 28 -9.10 -19.74 -4.97
CA LYS A 28 -9.32 -20.67 -6.10
C LYS A 28 -8.62 -22.01 -5.86
N PRO A 29 -9.09 -23.11 -6.50
CA PRO A 29 -8.35 -24.36 -6.54
C PRO A 29 -6.90 -24.16 -7.00
N GLY A 30 -5.92 -24.80 -6.36
CA GLY A 30 -4.50 -24.60 -6.57
C GLY A 30 -3.95 -23.28 -6.00
N GLY A 31 -4.78 -22.49 -5.33
CA GLY A 31 -4.35 -21.25 -4.67
C GLY A 31 -3.87 -21.45 -3.24
N ARG A 32 -3.22 -20.44 -2.67
CA ARG A 32 -2.63 -20.46 -1.34
C ARG A 32 -3.31 -19.47 -0.42
N VAL A 33 -3.53 -19.87 0.84
CA VAL A 33 -3.95 -19.02 1.96
C VAL A 33 -2.81 -18.95 2.95
N VAL A 34 -2.54 -17.77 3.48
CA VAL A 34 -1.62 -17.57 4.60
C VAL A 34 -2.41 -17.00 5.77
N TYR A 35 -2.30 -17.63 6.91
CA TYR A 35 -2.79 -17.13 8.20
C TYR A 35 -1.61 -16.67 9.04
N ALA A 36 -1.68 -15.45 9.56
CA ALA A 36 -0.63 -14.89 10.39
C ALA A 36 -1.20 -13.97 11.46
N THR A 37 -0.54 -13.95 12.62
CA THR A 37 -0.86 -13.04 13.73
C THR A 37 0.41 -12.50 14.37
N CYS A 38 0.31 -11.39 15.08
CA CYS A 38 1.34 -10.88 15.99
C CYS A 38 1.07 -11.24 17.45
N SER A 39 0.11 -12.14 17.72
CA SER A 39 -0.22 -12.61 19.07
C SER A 39 0.72 -13.71 19.52
N PHE A 40 0.94 -13.81 20.85
CA PHE A 40 1.63 -14.95 21.47
C PHE A 40 0.68 -16.05 21.90
N ALA A 41 -0.63 -15.75 22.00
CA ALA A 41 -1.63 -16.65 22.54
C ALA A 41 -1.84 -17.86 21.60
N PRO A 42 -1.63 -19.10 22.08
CA PRO A 42 -1.96 -20.29 21.29
C PRO A 42 -3.43 -20.36 20.90
N GLU A 43 -4.32 -19.75 21.68
CA GLU A 43 -5.73 -19.62 21.39
C GLU A 43 -6.02 -18.88 20.09
N GLU A 44 -5.20 -17.88 19.75
CA GLU A 44 -5.30 -17.09 18.54
C GLU A 44 -4.49 -17.66 17.36
N ASN A 45 -3.64 -18.63 17.62
CA ASN A 45 -2.69 -19.18 16.67
C ASN A 45 -3.03 -20.64 16.35
N GLU A 46 -2.41 -21.57 17.07
CA GLU A 46 -2.54 -23.02 16.82
C GLU A 46 -3.96 -23.51 17.02
N ALA A 47 -4.67 -23.04 18.04
CA ALA A 47 -6.05 -23.47 18.30
C ALA A 47 -7.02 -23.02 17.20
N VAL A 48 -6.80 -21.84 16.60
CA VAL A 48 -7.58 -21.40 15.44
C VAL A 48 -7.33 -22.30 14.23
N VAL A 49 -6.06 -22.61 13.95
CA VAL A 49 -5.66 -23.48 12.84
C VAL A 49 -6.21 -24.89 13.03
N ASP A 50 -6.00 -25.49 14.19
CA ASP A 50 -6.49 -26.82 14.55
C ASP A 50 -8.01 -26.93 14.37
N ARG A 51 -8.74 -25.95 14.89
CA ARG A 51 -10.19 -25.88 14.72
C ARG A 51 -10.60 -25.84 13.25
N VAL A 52 -9.96 -24.99 12.44
CA VAL A 52 -10.34 -24.80 11.03
C VAL A 52 -9.95 -26.01 10.19
N LEU A 53 -8.81 -26.66 10.46
CA LEU A 53 -8.43 -27.92 9.80
C LEU A 53 -9.45 -29.02 10.07
N GLY A 54 -9.89 -29.16 11.32
CA GLY A 54 -10.93 -30.13 11.68
C GLY A 54 -12.31 -29.84 11.06
N GLU A 55 -12.66 -28.55 10.86
CA GLU A 55 -13.93 -28.16 10.24
C GLU A 55 -13.93 -28.28 8.70
N LEU A 56 -12.77 -28.14 8.06
CA LEU A 56 -12.66 -28.09 6.59
C LEU A 56 -12.31 -29.46 5.94
N ASP A 57 -12.03 -30.47 6.72
CA ASP A 57 -11.82 -31.86 6.29
C ASP A 57 -10.99 -32.01 4.98
N GLY A 58 -9.76 -31.50 4.99
CA GLY A 58 -8.84 -31.59 3.86
C GLY A 58 -9.02 -30.54 2.75
N ALA A 59 -9.99 -29.63 2.86
CA ALA A 59 -10.15 -28.54 1.88
C ALA A 59 -8.98 -27.54 1.85
N LEU A 60 -8.19 -27.51 2.91
CA LEU A 60 -6.90 -26.81 2.99
C LEU A 60 -5.81 -27.78 3.46
N GLN A 61 -4.71 -27.81 2.76
CA GLN A 61 -3.55 -28.63 3.10
C GLN A 61 -2.44 -27.75 3.67
N PRO A 62 -2.01 -27.95 4.94
CA PRO A 62 -0.91 -27.20 5.52
C PRO A 62 0.38 -27.39 4.72
N VAL A 63 1.10 -26.28 4.48
CA VAL A 63 2.37 -26.27 3.74
C VAL A 63 3.44 -25.68 4.63
N ALA A 64 4.59 -26.33 4.70
CA ALA A 64 5.70 -25.88 5.50
C ALA A 64 6.19 -24.48 5.07
N VAL A 65 6.20 -23.55 6.01
CA VAL A 65 6.76 -22.21 5.83
C VAL A 65 8.27 -22.28 6.09
N ARG A 66 9.07 -21.82 5.14
CA ARG A 66 10.54 -21.81 5.25
C ARG A 66 11.06 -20.45 4.75
N PRO A 67 11.06 -19.41 5.58
CA PRO A 67 11.61 -18.12 5.20
C PRO A 67 13.14 -18.25 4.99
N PRO A 68 13.71 -17.62 3.94
CA PRO A 68 15.16 -17.58 3.78
C PRO A 68 15.78 -16.79 4.95
N ASP A 69 16.98 -17.18 5.37
CA ASP A 69 17.78 -16.50 6.39
C ASP A 69 17.12 -16.32 7.77
N LEU A 70 16.10 -17.14 8.06
CA LEU A 70 15.38 -17.13 9.33
C LEU A 70 15.28 -18.56 9.86
N ASP A 71 15.64 -18.76 11.14
CA ASP A 71 15.49 -20.03 11.87
C ASP A 71 14.33 -19.90 12.88
N PRO A 72 13.07 -20.07 12.44
CA PRO A 72 11.91 -19.89 13.28
C PRO A 72 11.71 -21.04 14.24
N ALA A 73 11.10 -20.77 15.38
CA ALA A 73 10.63 -21.79 16.30
C ALA A 73 9.42 -22.53 15.70
N ALA A 74 9.27 -23.81 16.08
CA ALA A 74 8.07 -24.55 15.76
C ALA A 74 6.83 -24.02 16.51
N PRO A 75 5.63 -24.19 15.96
CA PRO A 75 4.37 -24.02 16.70
C PRO A 75 4.31 -24.91 17.95
N VAL A 76 3.50 -24.55 18.92
CA VAL A 76 3.26 -25.43 20.07
C VAL A 76 2.38 -26.62 19.61
N ASP A 77 2.65 -27.80 20.14
CA ASP A 77 1.93 -29.04 19.80
C ASP A 77 0.67 -29.24 20.62
N SER A 78 0.59 -28.57 21.78
CA SER A 78 -0.53 -28.69 22.72
C SER A 78 -0.70 -27.45 23.58
N TRP A 79 -1.91 -27.18 24.01
CA TRP A 79 -2.24 -26.08 24.90
C TRP A 79 -3.56 -26.31 25.64
N GLY A 80 -3.64 -25.94 26.91
CA GLY A 80 -4.86 -26.06 27.71
C GLY A 80 -5.38 -27.50 27.84
N GLY A 81 -4.48 -28.49 27.83
CA GLY A 81 -4.84 -29.91 27.91
C GLY A 81 -5.33 -30.51 26.57
N ARG A 82 -5.26 -29.78 25.47
CA ARG A 82 -5.62 -30.20 24.12
C ARG A 82 -4.36 -30.35 23.26
N THR A 83 -4.21 -31.46 22.58
CA THR A 83 -3.22 -31.67 21.52
C THR A 83 -3.80 -31.24 20.19
N PHE A 84 -3.03 -30.49 19.42
CA PHE A 84 -3.43 -29.95 18.12
C PHE A 84 -3.18 -30.94 16.98
N ASP A 85 -3.86 -30.70 15.85
CA ASP A 85 -3.64 -31.42 14.62
C ASP A 85 -2.16 -31.34 14.19
N PRO A 86 -1.52 -32.45 13.77
CA PRO A 86 -0.12 -32.44 13.33
C PRO A 86 0.18 -31.45 12.21
N GLY A 87 -0.81 -31.11 11.36
CA GLY A 87 -0.69 -30.11 10.30
C GLY A 87 -0.34 -28.71 10.80
N VAL A 88 -0.66 -28.40 12.06
CA VAL A 88 -0.29 -27.15 12.70
C VAL A 88 1.22 -26.94 12.72
N GLN A 89 2.01 -28.03 12.77
CA GLN A 89 3.47 -28.00 12.79
C GLN A 89 4.10 -27.53 11.46
N ALA A 90 3.31 -27.35 10.40
CA ALA A 90 3.76 -26.73 9.16
C ALA A 90 4.00 -25.20 9.31
N GLY A 91 3.45 -24.59 10.34
CA GLY A 91 3.63 -23.17 10.65
C GLY A 91 4.99 -22.83 11.26
N ILE A 92 5.14 -21.56 11.62
CA ILE A 92 6.32 -21.03 12.31
C ILE A 92 5.91 -20.06 13.44
N ARG A 93 6.79 -19.94 14.43
CA ARG A 93 6.73 -18.91 15.47
C ARG A 93 8.02 -18.10 15.51
N LEU A 94 7.86 -16.80 15.73
CA LEU A 94 8.97 -15.92 16.11
C LEU A 94 8.73 -15.43 17.53
N TRP A 95 9.72 -15.64 18.39
CA TRP A 95 9.67 -15.21 19.77
C TRP A 95 10.58 -14.00 19.99
N PRO A 96 10.17 -12.96 20.73
CA PRO A 96 10.99 -11.78 20.97
C PRO A 96 12.36 -12.09 21.56
N HIS A 97 12.42 -13.01 22.51
CA HIS A 97 13.65 -13.37 23.23
C HIS A 97 14.65 -14.17 22.38
N THR A 98 14.18 -14.80 21.29
CA THR A 98 15.03 -15.62 20.40
C THR A 98 15.36 -14.89 19.10
N HIS A 99 14.40 -14.12 18.58
CA HIS A 99 14.51 -13.56 17.22
C HIS A 99 14.65 -12.03 17.22
N GLY A 100 14.62 -11.37 18.38
CA GLY A 100 14.70 -9.89 18.46
C GLY A 100 13.56 -9.15 17.76
N THR A 101 12.39 -9.77 17.60
CA THR A 101 11.21 -9.22 16.90
C THR A 101 10.05 -9.01 17.86
N GLY A 102 8.96 -8.39 17.39
CA GLY A 102 7.72 -8.20 18.16
C GLY A 102 6.93 -9.50 18.42
N GLY A 103 7.39 -10.65 17.93
CA GLY A 103 6.68 -11.92 17.96
C GLY A 103 5.73 -12.07 16.77
N PHE A 104 5.61 -13.32 16.28
CA PHE A 104 4.81 -13.59 15.09
C PHE A 104 4.46 -15.09 15.03
N PHE A 105 3.29 -15.38 14.46
CA PHE A 105 2.89 -16.72 14.05
C PHE A 105 2.50 -16.67 12.58
N ALA A 106 2.87 -17.66 11.81
CA ALA A 106 2.41 -17.81 10.42
C ALA A 106 2.31 -19.28 10.01
N ILE A 107 1.29 -19.57 9.20
CA ILE A 107 1.12 -20.85 8.55
C ILE A 107 0.53 -20.66 7.15
N ALA A 108 0.95 -21.46 6.18
CA ALA A 108 0.42 -21.45 4.83
C ALA A 108 -0.39 -22.73 4.56
N PHE A 109 -1.37 -22.58 3.67
CA PHE A 109 -2.20 -23.70 3.22
C PHE A 109 -2.37 -23.63 1.71
N ASP A 110 -2.31 -24.78 1.03
CA ASP A 110 -2.70 -24.90 -0.36
C ASP A 110 -4.10 -25.48 -0.46
N LYS A 111 -4.91 -24.92 -1.35
CA LYS A 111 -6.19 -25.52 -1.72
C LYS A 111 -5.94 -26.54 -2.83
N PRO A 112 -6.41 -27.79 -2.70
CA PRO A 112 -6.24 -28.79 -3.74
C PRO A 112 -6.73 -28.30 -5.10
N VAL A 113 -6.05 -28.71 -6.18
CA VAL A 113 -6.40 -28.27 -7.56
C VAL A 113 -7.73 -28.86 -8.04
N ASP A 114 -8.13 -29.99 -7.49
CA ASP A 114 -9.38 -30.69 -7.75
C ASP A 114 -10.53 -30.28 -6.80
N ALA A 115 -10.25 -29.38 -5.85
CA ALA A 115 -11.28 -28.84 -4.96
C ALA A 115 -12.38 -28.15 -5.77
N PRO A 116 -13.65 -28.28 -5.35
CA PRO A 116 -14.73 -27.58 -6.03
C PRO A 116 -14.49 -26.08 -6.04
N SER A 117 -14.51 -25.48 -7.23
CA SER A 117 -14.50 -24.03 -7.38
C SER A 117 -15.85 -23.50 -6.92
N ALA A 118 -15.84 -22.48 -6.05
CA ALA A 118 -17.06 -21.74 -5.85
C ALA A 118 -17.48 -21.15 -7.22
N THR A 119 -18.66 -21.54 -7.68
CA THR A 119 -19.29 -20.89 -8.85
C THR A 119 -19.52 -19.45 -8.47
N ALA A 120 -18.55 -18.59 -8.82
CA ALA A 120 -18.78 -17.16 -8.75
C ALA A 120 -19.86 -16.85 -9.78
N GLU A 121 -21.03 -16.40 -9.33
CA GLU A 121 -21.96 -15.76 -10.24
C GLU A 121 -21.21 -14.67 -10.99
N PRO A 122 -21.41 -14.53 -12.32
CA PRO A 122 -20.73 -13.50 -13.08
C PRO A 122 -21.03 -12.14 -12.45
N THR A 123 -20.05 -11.60 -11.76
CA THR A 123 -20.15 -10.28 -11.14
C THR A 123 -20.32 -9.29 -12.28
N ARG A 124 -21.44 -8.58 -12.32
CA ARG A 124 -21.66 -7.51 -13.29
C ARG A 124 -20.58 -6.44 -13.03
N HIS A 125 -19.63 -6.34 -13.95
CA HIS A 125 -18.58 -5.32 -13.87
C HIS A 125 -19.16 -4.00 -14.37
N VAL A 126 -18.88 -2.93 -13.68
CA VAL A 126 -19.12 -1.59 -14.20
C VAL A 126 -17.88 -1.23 -14.98
N ASP A 127 -18.04 -1.07 -16.30
CA ASP A 127 -17.02 -0.43 -17.12
C ASP A 127 -16.97 1.05 -16.74
N ASP A 128 -16.21 1.32 -15.67
CA ASP A 128 -15.91 2.68 -15.28
C ASP A 128 -14.98 3.26 -16.36
N TRP A 129 -15.43 4.32 -16.95
CA TRP A 129 -14.78 5.23 -17.91
C TRP A 129 -13.39 4.82 -18.44
N SER A 130 -13.30 4.63 -19.74
CA SER A 130 -12.10 4.26 -20.48
C SER A 130 -11.42 5.48 -21.13
N GLY A 131 -11.03 6.47 -20.34
CA GLY A 131 -10.24 7.59 -20.85
C GLY A 131 -8.77 7.21 -21.05
N ASP A 132 -8.11 7.84 -22.03
CA ASP A 132 -6.67 7.72 -22.21
C ASP A 132 -5.94 8.27 -20.98
N PRO A 133 -5.14 7.45 -20.26
CA PRO A 133 -4.33 7.91 -19.12
C PRO A 133 -3.45 9.12 -19.47
N GLY A 134 -2.90 9.13 -20.71
CA GLY A 134 -2.03 10.18 -21.19
C GLY A 134 -2.72 11.54 -21.21
N ALA A 135 -3.96 11.63 -21.68
CA ALA A 135 -4.69 12.89 -21.82
C ALA A 135 -4.93 13.59 -20.46
N TRP A 136 -5.10 12.82 -19.40
CA TRP A 136 -5.44 13.36 -18.07
C TRP A 136 -4.25 13.55 -17.15
N ILE A 137 -3.25 12.69 -17.28
CA ILE A 137 -2.02 12.76 -16.49
C ILE A 137 -0.92 13.48 -17.25
N GLY A 138 -0.99 13.52 -18.59
CA GLY A 138 -0.03 14.19 -19.44
C GLY A 138 0.44 15.55 -18.91
N PRO A 139 -0.47 16.50 -18.59
CA PRO A 139 -0.06 17.80 -18.08
C PRO A 139 0.72 17.74 -16.74
N VAL A 140 0.52 16.67 -15.94
CA VAL A 140 1.33 16.44 -14.73
C VAL A 140 2.68 15.84 -15.11
N LEU A 141 2.69 14.85 -16.00
CA LEU A 141 3.93 14.22 -16.43
C LEU A 141 4.85 15.21 -17.13
N ASP A 142 4.30 16.03 -18.04
CA ASP A 142 5.03 17.07 -18.78
C ASP A 142 5.62 18.10 -17.81
N LYS A 143 4.84 18.55 -16.83
CA LYS A 143 5.29 19.54 -15.86
C LYS A 143 6.49 19.09 -15.03
N PHE A 144 6.59 17.81 -14.75
CA PHE A 144 7.66 17.21 -13.95
C PHE A 144 8.68 16.44 -14.80
N ASP A 145 8.56 16.49 -16.13
CA ASP A 145 9.36 15.71 -17.08
C ASP A 145 9.47 14.24 -16.64
N ILE A 146 8.32 13.59 -16.49
CA ILE A 146 8.21 12.18 -16.12
C ILE A 146 7.95 11.36 -17.39
N PRO A 147 8.81 10.40 -17.75
CA PRO A 147 8.57 9.53 -18.90
C PRO A 147 7.29 8.69 -18.69
N GLY A 148 6.56 8.41 -19.77
CA GLY A 148 5.30 7.63 -19.70
C GLY A 148 5.48 6.15 -19.30
N LYS A 149 6.70 5.60 -19.42
CA LYS A 149 6.99 4.19 -19.12
C LYS A 149 6.52 3.69 -17.74
N PRO A 150 6.65 4.47 -16.62
CA PRO A 150 6.15 4.05 -15.32
C PRO A 150 4.64 3.86 -15.23
N LEU A 151 3.88 4.36 -16.20
CA LEU A 151 2.42 4.23 -16.26
C LEU A 151 1.94 3.17 -17.25
N ALA A 152 2.86 2.47 -17.91
CA ALA A 152 2.51 1.40 -18.85
C ALA A 152 1.70 0.29 -18.14
N GLY A 153 0.64 -0.19 -18.78
CA GLY A 153 -0.27 -1.19 -18.20
C GLY A 153 -1.27 -0.65 -17.17
N LEU A 154 -1.35 0.69 -17.06
CA LEU A 154 -2.34 1.36 -16.21
C LEU A 154 -3.37 2.09 -17.07
N ARG A 155 -4.58 2.20 -16.55
CA ARG A 155 -5.65 3.04 -17.10
C ARG A 155 -6.21 3.97 -16.03
N VAL A 156 -6.83 5.06 -16.46
CA VAL A 156 -7.50 6.00 -15.56
C VAL A 156 -8.97 5.62 -15.44
N ILE A 157 -9.47 5.69 -14.23
CA ILE A 157 -10.90 5.64 -13.93
C ILE A 157 -11.31 6.89 -13.17
N GLU A 158 -12.54 7.33 -13.36
CA GLU A 158 -13.13 8.43 -12.60
C GLU A 158 -14.00 7.88 -11.48
N ARG A 159 -13.78 8.37 -10.27
CA ARG A 159 -14.59 8.03 -9.10
C ARG A 159 -14.95 9.30 -8.35
N GLY A 160 -16.19 9.73 -8.49
CA GLY A 160 -16.63 11.01 -7.96
C GLY A 160 -15.81 12.16 -8.54
N ASP A 161 -15.13 12.92 -7.69
CA ASP A 161 -14.27 14.04 -8.09
C ASP A 161 -12.79 13.64 -8.31
N ASP A 162 -12.45 12.35 -8.17
CA ASP A 162 -11.07 11.89 -8.21
C ASP A 162 -10.78 11.02 -9.45
N LEU A 163 -9.65 11.29 -10.10
CA LEU A 163 -9.06 10.42 -11.10
C LEU A 163 -8.12 9.43 -10.41
N GLN A 164 -8.30 8.15 -10.71
CA GLN A 164 -7.54 7.06 -10.11
C GLN A 164 -6.87 6.23 -11.18
N LEU A 165 -5.66 5.74 -10.88
CA LEU A 165 -4.91 4.81 -11.73
C LEU A 165 -5.18 3.38 -11.27
N VAL A 166 -5.57 2.53 -12.19
CA VAL A 166 -5.76 1.09 -11.99
C VAL A 166 -5.02 0.31 -13.06
N THR A 167 -4.74 -0.95 -12.81
CA THR A 167 -4.20 -1.82 -13.84
C THR A 167 -5.22 -2.02 -14.98
N GLU A 168 -4.75 -2.24 -16.21
CA GLU A 168 -5.63 -2.51 -17.36
C GLU A 168 -6.58 -3.70 -17.13
N ARG A 169 -6.12 -4.69 -16.33
CA ARG A 169 -6.91 -5.87 -15.97
C ARG A 169 -7.89 -5.63 -14.81
N HIS A 170 -7.86 -4.42 -14.22
CA HIS A 170 -8.75 -4.14 -13.11
C HIS A 170 -10.21 -4.15 -13.56
N SER A 171 -11.03 -4.85 -12.81
CA SER A 171 -12.47 -4.93 -13.01
C SER A 171 -13.13 -4.82 -11.65
N ALA A 172 -13.90 -3.77 -11.44
CA ALA A 172 -14.58 -3.55 -10.17
C ALA A 172 -15.98 -4.18 -10.20
N PRO A 173 -16.38 -4.90 -9.13
CA PRO A 173 -17.75 -5.39 -9.04
C PRO A 173 -18.74 -4.24 -8.90
N ALA A 174 -19.91 -4.35 -9.53
CA ALA A 174 -20.99 -3.38 -9.36
C ALA A 174 -21.52 -3.39 -7.92
N ARG A 175 -21.51 -4.54 -7.26
CA ARG A 175 -21.95 -4.72 -5.87
C ARG A 175 -21.10 -5.77 -5.16
N PRO A 176 -20.64 -5.51 -3.92
CA PRO A 176 -20.66 -4.16 -3.31
C PRO A 176 -19.80 -3.19 -4.08
N ALA A 177 -20.23 -1.94 -4.21
CA ALA A 177 -19.41 -0.90 -4.83
C ALA A 177 -18.14 -0.68 -3.99
N PRO A 178 -16.95 -0.67 -4.59
CA PRO A 178 -15.72 -0.42 -3.85
C PRO A 178 -15.70 1.00 -3.29
N VAL A 179 -15.25 1.16 -2.06
CA VAL A 179 -15.09 2.47 -1.40
C VAL A 179 -13.92 3.24 -2.00
N SER A 180 -12.84 2.53 -2.33
CA SER A 180 -11.68 3.09 -3.03
C SER A 180 -11.15 2.06 -4.03
N THR A 181 -10.55 2.54 -5.10
CA THR A 181 -10.06 1.69 -6.19
C THR A 181 -8.81 2.34 -6.77
N GLY A 182 -7.70 1.59 -6.83
CA GLY A 182 -6.48 2.08 -7.45
C GLY A 182 -5.77 3.19 -6.69
N VAL A 183 -4.87 3.88 -7.38
CA VAL A 183 -4.03 4.95 -6.84
C VAL A 183 -4.65 6.30 -7.19
N PRO A 184 -5.03 7.14 -6.22
CA PRO A 184 -5.51 8.48 -6.50
C PRO A 184 -4.45 9.27 -7.27
N ALA A 185 -4.76 9.73 -8.47
CA ALA A 185 -3.81 10.47 -9.31
C ALA A 185 -3.96 11.99 -9.17
N ARG A 186 -5.18 12.49 -9.32
CA ARG A 186 -5.52 13.91 -9.15
C ARG A 186 -7.02 14.09 -8.97
N ARG A 187 -7.44 15.27 -8.50
CA ARG A 187 -8.86 15.65 -8.55
C ARG A 187 -9.22 16.15 -9.95
N ALA A 188 -10.31 15.63 -10.51
CA ALA A 188 -10.78 15.98 -11.86
C ALA A 188 -11.01 17.48 -12.03
N ARG A 189 -11.54 18.17 -11.01
CA ARG A 189 -11.89 19.59 -11.04
C ARG A 189 -10.73 20.55 -10.84
N ASN A 190 -9.52 20.08 -10.53
CA ASN A 190 -8.38 20.97 -10.36
C ASN A 190 -7.89 21.53 -11.70
N ARG A 191 -8.06 22.84 -11.91
CA ARG A 191 -7.54 23.54 -13.10
C ARG A 191 -6.00 23.49 -13.17
N THR A 192 -5.32 23.58 -12.01
CA THR A 192 -3.86 23.47 -11.96
C THR A 192 -3.46 22.01 -11.80
N PRO A 193 -2.54 21.48 -12.65
CA PRO A 193 -2.08 20.11 -12.54
C PRO A 193 -1.34 19.89 -11.21
N LYS A 194 -2.07 19.44 -10.21
CA LYS A 194 -1.54 19.04 -8.91
C LYS A 194 -1.52 17.53 -8.84
N PRO A 195 -0.33 16.88 -8.76
CA PRO A 195 -0.28 15.47 -8.49
C PRO A 195 -0.79 15.17 -7.08
N SER A 196 -1.44 14.03 -6.90
CA SER A 196 -1.67 13.53 -5.54
C SER A 196 -0.34 13.12 -4.90
N THR A 197 -0.31 13.02 -3.57
CA THR A 197 0.86 12.45 -2.88
C THR A 197 1.12 11.02 -3.33
N ALA A 198 0.07 10.21 -3.54
CA ALA A 198 0.20 8.84 -3.99
C ALA A 198 0.83 8.74 -5.39
N LEU A 199 0.39 9.57 -6.34
CA LEU A 199 1.01 9.65 -7.66
C LEU A 199 2.48 10.10 -7.56
N ALA A 200 2.77 11.12 -6.74
CA ALA A 200 4.14 11.60 -6.56
C ALA A 200 5.06 10.53 -5.95
N LEU A 201 4.57 9.72 -5.02
CA LEU A 201 5.31 8.57 -4.47
C LEU A 201 5.56 7.49 -5.54
N MET A 202 4.56 7.23 -6.40
CA MET A 202 4.64 6.17 -7.41
C MET A 202 5.60 6.50 -8.54
N VAL A 203 5.56 7.73 -9.07
CA VAL A 203 6.33 8.10 -10.27
C VAL A 203 7.40 9.15 -10.02
N GLY A 204 7.42 9.76 -8.86
CA GLY A 204 8.28 10.90 -8.54
C GLY A 204 9.78 10.58 -8.60
N ALA A 205 10.20 9.32 -8.43
CA ALA A 205 11.59 8.91 -8.64
C ALA A 205 12.07 9.16 -10.09
N HIS A 206 11.14 9.15 -11.05
CA HIS A 206 11.42 9.35 -12.47
C HIS A 206 11.32 10.82 -12.92
N ALA A 207 10.88 11.73 -12.05
CA ALA A 207 10.76 13.14 -12.37
C ALA A 207 12.16 13.76 -12.60
N ARG A 208 12.30 14.57 -13.65
CA ARG A 208 13.53 15.26 -14.03
C ARG A 208 13.44 16.76 -13.84
N ALA A 209 12.23 17.31 -13.79
CA ALA A 209 11.96 18.71 -13.59
C ALA A 209 11.18 18.96 -12.28
N ARG A 210 11.32 20.14 -11.71
CA ARG A 210 10.63 20.60 -10.50
C ARG A 210 10.77 19.64 -9.31
N VAL A 211 11.97 19.13 -9.15
CA VAL A 211 12.35 18.25 -8.05
C VAL A 211 13.25 18.99 -7.07
N VAL A 212 13.02 18.80 -5.78
CA VAL A 212 13.87 19.33 -4.71
C VAL A 212 14.36 18.18 -3.86
N GLU A 213 15.67 17.94 -3.89
CA GLU A 213 16.33 16.99 -2.96
C GLU A 213 16.48 17.69 -1.61
N VAL A 214 15.78 17.17 -0.59
CA VAL A 214 15.74 17.79 0.74
C VAL A 214 16.79 17.18 1.68
N THR A 215 17.24 17.97 2.66
CA THR A 215 18.07 17.50 3.77
C THR A 215 17.23 16.69 4.77
N ALA A 216 17.89 16.06 5.76
CA ALA A 216 17.18 15.33 6.82
C ALA A 216 16.26 16.28 7.63
N GLU A 217 16.75 17.48 7.97
CA GLU A 217 15.97 18.49 8.71
C GLU A 217 14.77 18.95 7.89
N GLN A 218 14.96 19.19 6.60
CA GLN A 218 13.89 19.61 5.69
C GLN A 218 12.85 18.51 5.50
N ARG A 219 13.27 17.22 5.42
CA ARG A 219 12.36 16.07 5.41
C ARG A 219 11.49 16.05 6.66
N ASP A 220 12.09 16.21 7.83
CA ASP A 220 11.37 16.19 9.11
C ASP A 220 10.40 17.37 9.22
N ALA A 221 10.81 18.57 8.76
CA ALA A 221 9.92 19.72 8.64
C ALA A 221 8.75 19.45 7.70
N TYR A 222 9.01 18.81 6.54
CA TYR A 222 7.96 18.42 5.60
C TYR A 222 6.92 17.49 6.23
N GLN A 223 7.36 16.46 6.94
CA GLN A 223 6.47 15.49 7.60
C GLN A 223 5.65 16.11 8.73
N ARG A 224 6.22 17.10 9.43
CA ARG A 224 5.51 17.91 10.45
C ARG A 224 4.63 19.02 9.83
N ARG A 225 4.57 19.10 8.49
CA ARG A 225 3.84 20.14 7.75
C ARG A 225 4.35 21.57 8.04
N GLN A 226 5.60 21.68 8.40
CA GLN A 226 6.28 22.97 8.54
C GLN A 226 6.78 23.46 7.18
N PRO A 227 6.87 24.77 6.95
CA PRO A 227 7.46 25.33 5.74
C PRO A 227 8.95 24.96 5.66
N ILE A 228 9.43 24.78 4.42
CA ILE A 228 10.83 24.48 4.12
C ILE A 228 11.42 25.68 3.42
N GLN A 229 12.59 26.13 3.85
CA GLN A 229 13.40 27.13 3.14
C GLN A 229 14.41 26.39 2.24
N PRO A 230 14.23 26.39 0.91
CA PRO A 230 15.18 25.77 0.01
C PRO A 230 16.46 26.60 -0.11
N SER A 231 17.61 25.95 -0.27
CA SER A 231 18.86 26.62 -0.60
C SER A 231 18.87 27.18 -2.02
N ALA A 232 19.81 28.06 -2.34
CA ALA A 232 19.98 28.57 -3.69
C ALA A 232 20.24 27.45 -4.70
N ASP A 233 21.07 26.45 -4.33
CA ASP A 233 21.38 25.29 -5.17
C ASP A 233 20.15 24.41 -5.42
N GLN A 234 19.31 24.20 -4.40
CA GLN A 234 18.05 23.45 -4.53
C GLN A 234 17.07 24.18 -5.46
N LEU A 235 17.01 25.52 -5.40
CA LEU A 235 16.19 26.32 -6.32
C LEU A 235 16.71 26.27 -7.75
N ALA A 236 18.02 26.41 -7.94
CA ALA A 236 18.64 26.31 -9.26
C ALA A 236 18.42 24.94 -9.90
N ALA A 237 18.61 23.85 -9.14
CA ALA A 237 18.35 22.48 -9.61
C ALA A 237 16.87 22.24 -9.96
N CYS A 238 15.94 22.83 -9.18
CA CYS A 238 14.52 22.74 -9.45
C CYS A 238 14.11 23.47 -10.75
N GLN A 239 14.80 24.53 -11.12
CA GLN A 239 14.53 25.32 -12.31
C GLN A 239 15.17 24.75 -13.58
N SER A 240 16.35 24.15 -13.48
CA SER A 240 17.15 23.68 -14.63
C SER A 240 16.50 22.54 -15.42
N GLY A 241 15.55 21.81 -14.82
CA GLY A 241 14.79 20.74 -15.49
C GLY A 241 13.49 21.21 -16.16
N ALA A 242 13.10 22.47 -16.03
CA ALA A 242 11.86 22.95 -16.60
C ALA A 242 12.10 23.37 -18.06
N HIS A 243 11.48 22.68 -19.03
CA HIS A 243 11.23 23.24 -20.36
C HIS A 243 10.28 24.43 -20.15
N LEU A 244 10.87 25.63 -19.99
CA LEU A 244 10.13 26.88 -20.02
C LEU A 244 9.63 27.04 -21.47
N SER A 245 8.32 27.03 -21.67
CA SER A 245 7.76 27.54 -22.92
C SER A 245 8.24 28.98 -23.07
N GLU A 246 8.94 29.27 -24.19
CA GLU A 246 9.35 30.61 -24.58
C GLU A 246 8.09 31.48 -24.68
N GLY A 247 7.79 32.27 -23.67
CA GLY A 247 6.63 33.16 -23.66
C GLY A 247 6.35 33.93 -22.38
N ASP A 248 6.78 33.45 -21.22
CA ASP A 248 6.55 34.15 -19.97
C ASP A 248 7.82 34.85 -19.50
N GLY A 249 7.88 36.16 -19.81
CA GLY A 249 9.01 37.04 -19.49
C GLY A 249 9.24 37.36 -18.00
N ASP A 250 8.64 36.60 -17.08
CA ASP A 250 8.83 36.77 -15.65
C ASP A 250 9.42 35.49 -15.03
N THR A 251 10.75 35.46 -14.87
CA THR A 251 11.51 34.33 -14.30
C THR A 251 11.07 34.01 -12.87
N ALA A 252 10.47 34.90 -12.13
CA ALA A 252 9.96 34.68 -10.79
C ALA A 252 8.60 33.95 -10.79
N ALA A 253 7.74 34.23 -11.78
CA ALA A 253 6.44 33.53 -11.92
C ALA A 253 6.61 32.09 -12.39
N ALA A 254 7.62 31.80 -13.22
CA ALA A 254 7.93 30.45 -13.68
C ALA A 254 8.38 29.49 -12.55
N ALA A 255 8.93 30.01 -11.45
CA ALA A 255 9.35 29.20 -10.30
C ALA A 255 8.18 28.76 -9.41
N LYS A 256 7.09 29.55 -9.32
CA LYS A 256 5.93 29.26 -8.46
C LYS A 256 5.18 27.99 -8.88
N GLY A 257 4.82 27.16 -7.90
CA GLY A 257 3.94 26.01 -8.14
C GLY A 257 4.38 24.73 -7.44
N PHE A 258 3.77 23.62 -7.85
CA PHE A 258 4.04 22.33 -7.25
C PHE A 258 5.43 21.80 -7.61
N VAL A 259 6.09 21.21 -6.62
CA VAL A 259 7.40 20.53 -6.72
C VAL A 259 7.29 19.15 -6.09
N ILE A 260 8.09 18.19 -6.58
CA ILE A 260 8.25 16.88 -5.94
C ILE A 260 9.43 16.98 -4.98
N LEU A 261 9.21 16.57 -3.75
CA LEU A 261 10.26 16.48 -2.74
C LEU A 261 10.81 15.07 -2.70
N ARG A 262 12.15 14.94 -2.68
CA ARG A 262 12.87 13.68 -2.52
C ARG A 262 13.85 13.77 -1.37
N TYR A 263 14.11 12.65 -0.75
CA TYR A 263 15.20 12.49 0.19
C TYR A 263 16.02 11.28 -0.23
N ARG A 264 17.29 11.49 -0.56
CA ARG A 264 18.20 10.45 -1.09
C ARG A 264 17.60 9.74 -2.31
N GLY A 265 17.04 10.50 -3.22
CA GLY A 265 16.40 9.98 -4.44
C GLY A 265 15.01 9.36 -4.25
N VAL A 266 14.54 9.17 -3.00
CA VAL A 266 13.23 8.59 -2.71
C VAL A 266 12.17 9.68 -2.63
N PRO A 267 11.06 9.60 -3.40
CA PRO A 267 9.99 10.56 -3.32
C PRO A 267 9.34 10.59 -1.93
N LEU A 268 9.12 11.78 -1.39
CA LEU A 268 8.39 12.01 -0.14
C LEU A 268 6.96 12.50 -0.39
N GLY A 269 6.72 13.12 -1.53
CA GLY A 269 5.44 13.70 -1.91
C GLY A 269 5.57 15.04 -2.59
N VAL A 270 4.59 15.91 -2.37
CA VAL A 270 4.41 17.18 -3.07
C VAL A 270 4.58 18.37 -2.12
N GLY A 271 5.31 19.40 -2.55
CA GLY A 271 5.35 20.71 -1.93
C GLY A 271 4.80 21.77 -2.88
N PHE A 272 4.53 22.98 -2.38
CA PHE A 272 4.19 24.12 -3.19
C PHE A 272 5.24 25.22 -3.00
N LEU A 273 6.06 25.44 -4.03
CA LEU A 273 7.11 26.46 -4.01
C LEU A 273 6.50 27.85 -4.20
N ARG A 274 6.77 28.72 -3.26
CA ARG A 274 6.52 30.16 -3.33
C ARG A 274 7.86 30.87 -3.53
N PRO A 275 8.08 31.50 -4.68
CA PRO A 275 9.27 32.31 -4.87
C PRO A 275 9.16 33.58 -3.98
N GLY A 276 10.28 34.07 -3.54
CA GLY A 276 10.37 35.29 -2.74
C GLY A 276 11.68 35.34 -1.95
N PRO A 277 12.07 36.50 -1.38
CA PRO A 277 13.10 36.62 -0.37
C PRO A 277 12.50 36.55 1.06
N PRO A 278 12.56 35.43 1.79
CA PRO A 278 13.09 34.13 1.37
C PRO A 278 12.08 33.31 0.57
N ALA A 279 12.58 32.44 -0.33
CA ALA A 279 11.75 31.44 -0.99
C ALA A 279 11.31 30.37 0.02
N GLU A 280 10.10 29.87 -0.14
CA GLU A 280 9.50 28.90 0.78
C GLU A 280 8.81 27.78 0.02
N ILE A 281 8.90 26.54 0.53
CA ILE A 281 8.12 25.42 0.08
C ILE A 281 7.10 25.07 1.17
N GLU A 282 5.82 25.28 0.85
CA GLU A 282 4.71 24.88 1.69
C GLU A 282 4.52 23.36 1.60
N SER A 283 4.53 22.68 2.75
CA SER A 283 4.33 21.23 2.80
C SER A 283 2.90 20.83 2.42
N GLN A 284 2.79 19.91 1.46
CA GLN A 284 1.54 19.26 1.09
C GLN A 284 1.43 17.83 1.67
N TYR A 285 2.22 17.54 2.71
CA TYR A 285 2.17 16.23 3.38
C TYR A 285 0.75 15.94 3.91
N PRO A 286 0.19 14.73 3.70
CA PRO A 286 -1.18 14.41 4.11
C PRO A 286 -1.40 14.65 5.60
N ARG A 287 -2.49 15.31 5.96
CA ARG A 287 -2.80 15.59 7.38
C ARG A 287 -2.97 14.32 8.21
N ALA A 288 -3.53 13.28 7.60
CA ALA A 288 -3.74 11.99 8.24
C ALA A 288 -2.43 11.21 8.53
N TRP A 289 -1.29 11.61 7.91
CA TRP A 289 0.01 10.95 8.08
C TRP A 289 0.95 11.74 8.99
N LYS A 290 0.48 12.86 9.54
CA LYS A 290 1.27 13.69 10.44
C LYS A 290 1.67 12.86 11.67
N LEU A 291 2.98 12.78 11.92
CA LEU A 291 3.58 12.19 13.12
C LEU A 291 3.36 13.10 14.34
#